data_abb51c2964146540d8c6d5b9fc6a67e9
#
_entry.id   abb51c2964146540d8c6d5b9fc6a67e9
#
_cell.length_a   1.000
_cell.length_b   1.000
_cell.length_c   1.000
_cell.angle_alpha   90.00
_cell.angle_beta   90.00
_cell.angle_gamma   90.00
#
_symmetry.space_group_name_H-M   'P 1'
#
loop_
_entity.id
_entity.type
_entity.pdbx_description
1 polymer ?
#
loop_
_entity_poly.entity_id
_entity_poly.type
_entity_poly.pdbx_seq_one_letter_code
_entity_poly.pdbx_strand_id
1 'polypeptide(L)'
;MKTMKTWRIILAMTAAVLSLASCSSDPEYADPEAHEKTVALNEQYAPLMIGTWHYEKTGDTQRYFEELTFRADGTLTGTRKWQVRKLVTIGGEQQYTDWEDLDPLVGAFTGEWKLSYWSPEGQDGQKRNVLQLTASYDDGEYMAYSTNVDFGYADATTLRIQGLYVRDADGWINFERGEAEPSF
;
A
#
# COMPACT_ATOMS: atom_id res chain seq x y z
N MET A 1 2.47 -19.19 -57.93
CA MET A 1 3.42 -19.17 -56.81
C MET A 1 3.01 -18.14 -55.75
N LYS A 2 1.80 -18.24 -55.15
CA LYS A 2 1.29 -17.27 -54.16
C LYS A 2 0.71 -17.93 -52.88
N THR A 3 0.79 -19.25 -52.74
CA THR A 3 0.13 -19.99 -51.63
C THR A 3 1.06 -20.37 -50.47
N MET A 4 2.37 -20.15 -50.55
CA MET A 4 3.32 -20.55 -49.51
C MET A 4 3.56 -19.46 -48.43
N LYS A 5 3.18 -18.20 -48.67
CA LYS A 5 3.38 -17.14 -47.68
C LYS A 5 2.30 -17.07 -46.59
N THR A 6 1.08 -17.46 -46.91
CA THR A 6 -0.06 -17.45 -45.97
C THR A 6 0.02 -18.57 -44.92
N TRP A 7 0.59 -19.70 -45.26
CA TRP A 7 0.74 -20.83 -44.35
C TRP A 7 1.78 -20.56 -43.23
N ARG A 8 2.83 -19.80 -43.55
CA ARG A 8 3.85 -19.42 -42.56
C ARG A 8 3.33 -18.43 -41.51
N ILE A 9 2.38 -17.60 -41.88
CA ILE A 9 1.77 -16.63 -40.96
C ILE A 9 0.78 -17.33 -40.02
N ILE A 10 0.04 -18.34 -40.51
CA ILE A 10 -0.90 -19.12 -39.70
C ILE A 10 -0.15 -19.98 -38.67
N LEU A 11 1.00 -20.57 -39.05
CA LEU A 11 1.82 -21.37 -38.15
C LEU A 11 2.49 -20.52 -37.04
N ALA A 12 2.84 -19.25 -37.34
CA ALA A 12 3.42 -18.35 -36.36
C ALA A 12 2.37 -17.84 -35.34
N MET A 13 1.12 -17.67 -35.76
CA MET A 13 0.03 -17.28 -34.83
C MET A 13 -0.41 -18.45 -33.94
N THR A 14 -0.39 -19.68 -34.40
CA THR A 14 -0.73 -20.85 -33.58
C THR A 14 0.36 -21.17 -32.54
N ALA A 15 1.63 -20.88 -32.82
CA ALA A 15 2.70 -21.05 -31.84
C ALA A 15 2.66 -20.00 -30.73
N ALA A 16 2.19 -18.76 -30.99
CA ALA A 16 2.07 -17.72 -30.03
C ALA A 16 0.90 -17.92 -29.02
N VAL A 17 -0.16 -18.64 -29.47
CA VAL A 17 -1.31 -18.94 -28.59
C VAL A 17 -1.02 -20.15 -27.67
N LEU A 18 -0.15 -21.08 -28.10
CA LEU A 18 0.22 -22.24 -27.27
C LEU A 18 1.26 -21.94 -26.20
N SER A 19 1.99 -20.82 -26.29
CA SER A 19 2.94 -20.41 -25.28
C SER A 19 2.29 -19.67 -24.09
N LEU A 20 1.02 -19.29 -24.18
CA LEU A 20 0.27 -18.69 -23.08
C LEU A 20 -0.46 -19.72 -22.20
N ALA A 21 -0.47 -21.00 -22.58
CA ALA A 21 -1.11 -22.07 -21.80
C ALA A 21 -0.12 -22.83 -20.89
N SER A 22 1.14 -22.40 -20.81
CA SER A 22 2.17 -22.98 -19.93
C SER A 22 2.57 -22.01 -18.84
N CYS A 23 1.62 -21.61 -18.06
CA CYS A 23 1.82 -20.94 -16.79
C CYS A 23 0.67 -21.39 -15.90
N SER A 24 0.94 -21.94 -14.89
CA SER A 24 1.60 -21.70 -13.66
C SER A 24 0.83 -22.50 -12.62
N SER A 25 1.51 -23.29 -11.91
CA SER A 25 1.09 -23.61 -10.55
C SER A 25 1.25 -22.33 -9.71
N ASP A 26 0.42 -21.32 -9.98
CA ASP A 26 0.35 -20.12 -9.17
C ASP A 26 -0.25 -20.55 -7.83
N PRO A 27 0.40 -20.26 -6.70
CA PRO A 27 -0.15 -20.56 -5.37
C PRO A 27 -1.56 -19.98 -5.15
N GLU A 28 -1.94 -18.96 -5.90
CA GLU A 28 -3.29 -18.38 -5.90
C GLU A 28 -4.37 -19.39 -6.30
N TYR A 29 -4.05 -20.38 -7.14
CA TYR A 29 -5.00 -21.45 -7.53
C TYR A 29 -5.12 -22.59 -6.50
N ALA A 30 -4.27 -22.61 -5.48
CA ALA A 30 -4.43 -23.56 -4.38
C ALA A 30 -5.67 -23.26 -3.50
N ASP A 31 -6.23 -22.04 -3.61
CA ASP A 31 -7.42 -21.60 -2.89
C ASP A 31 -8.36 -20.82 -3.83
N PRO A 32 -9.25 -21.52 -4.55
CA PRO A 32 -10.17 -20.90 -5.51
C PRO A 32 -11.07 -19.83 -4.87
N GLU A 33 -11.51 -20.02 -3.64
CA GLU A 33 -12.37 -19.05 -2.94
C GLU A 33 -11.62 -17.74 -2.67
N ALA A 34 -10.35 -17.83 -2.22
CA ALA A 34 -9.54 -16.66 -2.00
C ALA A 34 -9.22 -15.94 -3.31
N HIS A 35 -9.03 -16.68 -4.40
CA HIS A 35 -8.84 -16.09 -5.73
C HIS A 35 -10.08 -15.31 -6.19
N GLU A 36 -11.27 -15.93 -6.17
CA GLU A 36 -12.52 -15.26 -6.56
C GLU A 36 -12.77 -13.98 -5.75
N LYS A 37 -12.57 -14.05 -4.44
CA LYS A 37 -12.73 -12.87 -3.56
C LYS A 37 -11.68 -11.81 -3.83
N THR A 38 -10.44 -12.18 -4.15
CA THR A 38 -9.39 -11.24 -4.55
C THR A 38 -9.75 -10.53 -5.85
N VAL A 39 -10.27 -11.25 -6.85
CA VAL A 39 -10.74 -10.64 -8.11
C VAL A 39 -11.87 -9.64 -7.82
N ALA A 40 -12.90 -10.06 -7.11
CA ALA A 40 -14.03 -9.20 -6.76
C ALA A 40 -13.59 -7.95 -5.96
N LEU A 41 -12.65 -8.11 -5.01
CA LEU A 41 -12.09 -7.02 -4.23
C LEU A 41 -11.36 -5.99 -5.12
N ASN A 42 -10.56 -6.47 -6.08
CA ASN A 42 -9.85 -5.59 -7.02
C ASN A 42 -10.80 -4.91 -8.00
N GLU A 43 -11.81 -5.61 -8.54
CA GLU A 43 -12.82 -5.00 -9.41
C GLU A 43 -13.58 -3.88 -8.69
N GLN A 44 -13.90 -4.07 -7.42
CA GLN A 44 -14.65 -3.11 -6.63
C GLN A 44 -13.80 -1.91 -6.20
N TYR A 45 -12.59 -2.14 -5.68
CA TYR A 45 -11.84 -1.12 -4.93
C TYR A 45 -10.59 -0.62 -5.63
N ALA A 46 -9.90 -1.41 -6.48
CA ALA A 46 -8.67 -0.94 -7.08
C ALA A 46 -8.86 0.35 -7.90
N PRO A 47 -9.92 0.53 -8.71
CA PRO A 47 -10.15 1.81 -9.40
C PRO A 47 -10.38 2.99 -8.46
N LEU A 48 -10.96 2.74 -7.28
CA LEU A 48 -11.21 3.77 -6.27
C LEU A 48 -9.94 4.15 -5.50
N MET A 49 -8.99 3.23 -5.38
CA MET A 49 -7.71 3.50 -4.72
C MET A 49 -6.77 4.36 -5.55
N ILE A 50 -6.85 4.30 -6.90
CA ILE A 50 -5.97 5.07 -7.78
C ILE A 50 -6.06 6.57 -7.47
N GLY A 51 -4.91 7.20 -7.23
CA GLY A 51 -4.79 8.62 -6.90
C GLY A 51 -4.00 8.85 -5.63
N THR A 52 -4.02 10.10 -5.16
CA THR A 52 -3.29 10.55 -3.99
C THR A 52 -4.20 10.62 -2.78
N TRP A 53 -3.66 10.25 -1.64
CA TRP A 53 -4.32 10.14 -0.35
C TRP A 53 -3.41 10.65 0.74
N HIS A 54 -3.93 11.42 1.69
CA HIS A 54 -3.13 11.92 2.81
C HIS A 54 -3.82 11.68 4.15
N TYR A 55 -2.99 11.61 5.18
CA TYR A 55 -3.43 11.52 6.58
C TYR A 55 -2.53 12.38 7.44
N GLU A 56 -3.12 13.16 8.34
CA GLU A 56 -2.39 13.95 9.32
C GLU A 56 -2.97 13.72 10.72
N LYS A 57 -2.08 13.62 11.69
CA LYS A 57 -2.43 13.54 13.10
C LYS A 57 -1.44 14.35 13.95
N THR A 58 -1.96 15.27 14.73
CA THR A 58 -1.17 16.09 15.66
C THR A 58 -1.63 15.84 17.09
N GLY A 59 -0.67 15.60 17.98
CA GLY A 59 -0.86 15.45 19.41
C GLY A 59 0.22 16.21 20.18
N ASP A 60 0.17 16.14 21.51
CA ASP A 60 1.07 16.90 22.38
C ASP A 60 2.54 16.48 22.23
N THR A 61 2.82 15.22 21.97
CA THR A 61 4.18 14.66 21.94
C THR A 61 4.59 14.10 20.59
N GLN A 62 3.67 14.01 19.64
CA GLN A 62 3.94 13.54 18.28
C GLN A 62 3.04 14.24 17.27
N ARG A 63 3.57 14.41 16.07
CA ARG A 63 2.82 14.84 14.89
C ARG A 63 3.29 14.05 13.68
N TYR A 64 2.33 13.60 12.89
CA TYR A 64 2.51 12.66 11.82
C TYR A 64 1.73 13.11 10.60
N PHE A 65 2.38 13.08 9.46
CA PHE A 65 1.79 13.26 8.15
C PHE A 65 2.27 12.16 7.22
N GLU A 66 1.37 11.64 6.39
CA GLU A 66 1.70 10.69 5.35
C GLU A 66 0.85 10.95 4.12
N GLU A 67 1.49 10.94 2.95
CA GLU A 67 0.86 10.98 1.66
C GLU A 67 1.22 9.72 0.88
N LEU A 68 0.23 9.11 0.23
CA LEU A 68 0.35 7.90 -0.58
C LEU A 68 -0.27 8.14 -1.94
N THR A 69 0.45 7.82 -3.02
CA THR A 69 -0.09 7.83 -4.37
C THR A 69 -0.07 6.43 -4.96
N PHE A 70 -1.26 5.87 -5.18
CA PHE A 70 -1.46 4.57 -5.80
C PHE A 70 -1.65 4.71 -7.30
N ARG A 71 -0.94 3.91 -8.11
CA ARG A 71 -1.06 3.90 -9.57
C ARG A 71 -1.68 2.60 -10.08
N ALA A 72 -2.29 2.68 -11.26
CA ALA A 72 -2.98 1.55 -11.89
C ALA A 72 -2.06 0.38 -12.28
N ASP A 73 -0.76 0.63 -12.40
CA ASP A 73 0.25 -0.38 -12.68
C ASP A 73 0.74 -1.13 -11.44
N GLY A 74 0.13 -0.87 -10.27
CA GLY A 74 0.52 -1.46 -8.99
C GLY A 74 1.67 -0.75 -8.29
N THR A 75 2.18 0.36 -8.86
CA THR A 75 3.23 1.13 -8.20
C THR A 75 2.66 2.07 -7.13
N LEU A 76 3.48 2.32 -6.11
CA LEU A 76 3.21 3.22 -4.99
C LEU A 76 4.33 4.23 -4.86
N THR A 77 3.98 5.48 -4.63
CA THR A 77 4.90 6.49 -4.10
C THR A 77 4.29 7.17 -2.89
N GLY A 78 5.11 7.70 -2.03
CA GLY A 78 4.61 8.47 -0.90
C GLY A 78 5.69 9.28 -0.21
N THR A 79 5.26 10.04 0.77
CA THR A 79 6.14 10.79 1.65
C THR A 79 5.62 10.69 3.08
N ARG A 80 6.52 10.70 4.03
CA ARG A 80 6.19 10.69 5.46
C ARG A 80 6.97 11.75 6.19
N LYS A 81 6.29 12.45 7.07
CA LYS A 81 6.87 13.36 8.05
C LYS A 81 6.38 12.94 9.43
N TRP A 82 7.29 12.66 10.32
CA TRP A 82 6.97 12.24 11.68
C TRP A 82 7.91 12.90 12.65
N GLN A 83 7.34 13.69 13.54
CA GLN A 83 8.09 14.42 14.55
C GLN A 83 7.62 14.06 15.94
N VAL A 84 8.55 14.04 16.86
CA VAL A 84 8.32 13.76 18.28
C VAL A 84 8.95 14.82 19.15
N ARG A 85 8.40 15.01 20.35
CA ARG A 85 8.99 15.80 21.43
C ARG A 85 8.71 15.15 22.77
N LYS A 86 9.50 15.51 23.77
CA LYS A 86 9.39 14.93 25.11
C LYS A 86 8.91 15.99 26.09
N LEU A 87 8.10 15.58 27.08
CA LEU A 87 7.81 16.37 28.24
C LEU A 87 8.94 16.14 29.26
N VAL A 88 9.64 17.20 29.65
CA VAL A 88 10.78 17.16 30.58
C VAL A 88 10.53 18.10 31.77
N THR A 89 11.18 17.84 32.88
CA THR A 89 11.12 18.73 34.06
C THR A 89 12.45 19.44 34.21
N ILE A 90 12.45 20.76 34.08
CA ILE A 90 13.63 21.60 34.26
C ILE A 90 13.32 22.63 35.35
N GLY A 91 14.14 22.67 36.39
CA GLY A 91 13.95 23.60 37.50
C GLY A 91 12.68 23.38 38.33
N GLY A 92 12.05 22.16 38.19
CA GLY A 92 10.78 21.85 38.86
C GLY A 92 9.53 22.13 38.00
N GLU A 93 9.69 22.72 36.84
CA GLU A 93 8.60 23.00 35.90
C GLU A 93 8.60 22.02 34.74
N GLN A 94 7.41 21.59 34.30
CA GLN A 94 7.24 20.75 33.13
C GLN A 94 7.24 21.60 31.85
N GLN A 95 8.06 21.22 30.89
CA GLN A 95 8.12 21.84 29.56
C GLN A 95 8.40 20.82 28.47
N TYR A 96 7.98 21.10 27.25
CA TYR A 96 8.29 20.24 26.08
C TYR A 96 9.66 20.62 25.52
N THR A 97 10.38 19.60 25.04
CA THR A 97 11.55 19.80 24.15
C THR A 97 11.11 20.36 22.79
N ASP A 98 12.06 20.79 21.98
CA ASP A 98 11.81 21.07 20.57
C ASP A 98 11.33 19.80 19.84
N TRP A 99 10.68 19.98 18.68
CA TRP A 99 10.28 18.90 17.80
C TRP A 99 11.51 18.35 17.06
N GLU A 100 11.63 17.03 16.99
CA GLU A 100 12.70 16.32 16.31
C GLU A 100 12.08 15.32 15.31
N ASP A 101 12.66 15.21 14.11
CA ASP A 101 12.25 14.19 13.14
C ASP A 101 12.57 12.80 13.68
N LEU A 102 11.67 11.85 13.46
CA LEU A 102 11.85 10.46 13.87
C LEU A 102 12.57 9.67 12.76
N ASP A 103 13.86 9.97 12.57
CA ASP A 103 14.71 9.23 11.65
C ASP A 103 14.87 7.76 12.08
N PRO A 104 14.96 6.81 11.13
CA PRO A 104 14.96 6.98 9.66
C PRO A 104 13.55 6.87 9.03
N LEU A 105 12.48 7.05 9.77
CA LEU A 105 11.08 6.79 9.36
C LEU A 105 10.43 8.02 8.70
N VAL A 106 11.23 8.91 8.09
CA VAL A 106 10.77 10.13 7.41
C VAL A 106 11.37 10.23 6.01
N GLY A 107 10.68 10.92 5.10
CA GLY A 107 11.14 11.14 3.74
C GLY A 107 10.21 10.54 2.67
N ALA A 108 10.66 10.68 1.42
CA ALA A 108 10.00 10.09 0.27
C ALA A 108 10.32 8.60 0.14
N PHE A 109 9.37 7.83 -0.39
CA PHE A 109 9.53 6.39 -0.64
C PHE A 109 8.79 5.96 -1.90
N THR A 110 9.25 4.85 -2.48
CA THR A 110 8.66 4.23 -3.66
C THR A 110 8.50 2.72 -3.47
N GLY A 111 7.52 2.13 -4.14
CA GLY A 111 7.28 0.70 -4.01
C GLY A 111 6.09 0.20 -4.79
N GLU A 112 5.48 -0.85 -4.28
CA GLU A 112 4.37 -1.57 -4.90
C GLU A 112 3.23 -1.79 -3.91
N TRP A 113 2.02 -1.94 -4.46
CA TRP A 113 0.82 -2.26 -3.71
C TRP A 113 -0.02 -3.32 -4.40
N LYS A 114 -0.73 -4.10 -3.62
CA LYS A 114 -1.69 -5.11 -4.11
C LYS A 114 -2.83 -5.28 -3.11
N LEU A 115 -4.07 -5.37 -3.60
CA LEU A 115 -5.22 -5.82 -2.82
C LEU A 115 -5.38 -7.33 -2.95
N SER A 116 -5.62 -8.02 -1.84
CA SER A 116 -5.91 -9.46 -1.84
C SER A 116 -6.83 -9.86 -0.69
N TYR A 117 -7.55 -10.97 -0.88
CA TYR A 117 -8.27 -11.64 0.19
C TYR A 117 -7.43 -12.82 0.67
N TRP A 118 -6.85 -12.70 1.83
CA TRP A 118 -5.84 -13.63 2.29
C TRP A 118 -5.71 -13.66 3.81
N SER A 119 -5.10 -14.75 4.35
CA SER A 119 -4.68 -14.83 5.74
C SER A 119 -3.18 -14.55 5.83
N PRO A 120 -2.76 -13.43 6.42
CA PRO A 120 -1.33 -13.16 6.65
C PRO A 120 -0.71 -14.26 7.51
N GLU A 121 0.50 -14.70 7.14
CA GLU A 121 1.24 -15.68 7.92
C GLU A 121 1.47 -15.19 9.37
N GLY A 122 1.32 -16.10 10.32
CA GLY A 122 1.54 -15.81 11.75
C GLY A 122 0.36 -15.13 12.44
N GLN A 123 -0.74 -14.88 11.74
CA GLN A 123 -1.99 -14.40 12.32
C GLN A 123 -2.98 -15.55 12.51
N ASP A 124 -4.12 -15.27 13.08
CA ASP A 124 -5.16 -16.22 13.54
C ASP A 124 -5.71 -17.21 12.48
N GLY A 125 -5.13 -17.26 11.29
CA GLY A 125 -5.57 -18.09 10.17
C GLY A 125 -6.84 -17.60 9.50
N GLN A 126 -7.40 -16.46 9.93
CA GLN A 126 -8.60 -15.87 9.32
C GLN A 126 -8.24 -15.10 8.06
N LYS A 127 -8.92 -15.45 6.97
CA LYS A 127 -8.81 -14.70 5.71
C LYS A 127 -9.59 -13.40 5.79
N ARG A 128 -9.00 -12.33 5.27
CA ARG A 128 -9.60 -11.00 5.26
C ARG A 128 -9.10 -10.17 4.07
N ASN A 129 -9.73 -9.03 3.84
CA ASN A 129 -9.26 -8.08 2.85
C ASN A 129 -7.97 -7.44 3.36
N VAL A 130 -6.90 -7.53 2.60
CA VAL A 130 -5.59 -6.96 2.94
C VAL A 130 -5.06 -6.08 1.82
N LEU A 131 -4.42 -5.00 2.21
CA LEU A 131 -3.57 -4.18 1.36
C LEU A 131 -2.12 -4.56 1.66
N GLN A 132 -1.46 -5.17 0.68
CA GLN A 132 -0.04 -5.48 0.72
C GLN A 132 0.73 -4.25 0.26
N LEU A 133 1.70 -3.83 1.06
CA LEU A 133 2.55 -2.68 0.79
C LEU A 133 4.01 -3.10 0.92
N THR A 134 4.79 -2.83 -0.12
CA THR A 134 6.24 -3.02 -0.13
C THR A 134 6.86 -1.76 -0.71
N ALA A 135 7.53 -0.97 0.11
CA ALA A 135 8.13 0.29 -0.31
C ALA A 135 9.41 0.59 0.47
N SER A 136 10.39 1.20 -0.17
CA SER A 136 11.64 1.63 0.42
C SER A 136 11.78 3.14 0.35
N TYR A 137 12.42 3.75 1.35
CA TYR A 137 12.83 5.15 1.28
C TYR A 137 13.84 5.36 0.16
N ASP A 138 13.90 6.57 -0.36
CA ASP A 138 14.73 6.91 -1.53
C ASP A 138 16.24 6.75 -1.28
N ASP A 139 16.69 6.75 -0.02
CA ASP A 139 18.06 6.41 0.38
C ASP A 139 18.38 4.92 0.21
N GLY A 140 17.32 4.07 0.08
CA GLY A 140 17.45 2.62 -0.13
C GLY A 140 17.90 1.83 1.10
N GLU A 141 18.17 2.49 2.22
CA GLU A 141 18.69 1.84 3.44
C GLU A 141 17.54 1.24 4.27
N TYR A 142 16.37 1.88 4.29
CA TYR A 142 15.26 1.47 5.12
C TYR A 142 13.97 1.22 4.32
N MET A 143 13.17 0.28 4.83
CA MET A 143 11.83 0.01 4.31
C MET A 143 10.82 0.96 4.92
N ALA A 144 10.07 1.67 4.08
CA ALA A 144 8.90 2.44 4.50
C ALA A 144 7.73 1.51 4.82
N TYR A 145 7.57 0.45 4.00
CA TYR A 145 6.59 -0.61 4.18
C TYR A 145 7.17 -1.97 3.78
N SER A 146 6.90 -3.00 4.58
CA SER A 146 7.11 -4.41 4.26
C SER A 146 6.05 -5.22 4.98
N THR A 147 4.77 -5.05 4.57
CA THR A 147 3.68 -5.55 5.39
C THR A 147 2.37 -5.72 4.64
N ASN A 148 1.48 -6.45 5.29
CA ASN A 148 0.07 -6.57 4.95
C ASN A 148 -0.75 -5.85 6.02
N VAL A 149 -1.55 -4.88 5.64
CA VAL A 149 -2.49 -4.20 6.52
C VAL A 149 -3.92 -4.60 6.20
N ASP A 150 -4.77 -4.67 7.21
CA ASP A 150 -6.19 -4.89 6.96
C ASP A 150 -6.75 -3.74 6.13
N PHE A 151 -7.47 -4.09 5.08
CA PHE A 151 -8.14 -3.14 4.20
C PHE A 151 -9.61 -3.04 4.57
N GLY A 152 -10.07 -1.84 4.91
CA GLY A 152 -11.46 -1.57 5.23
C GLY A 152 -12.29 -1.31 3.99
N TYR A 153 -12.06 -0.17 3.35
CA TYR A 153 -12.71 0.24 2.11
C TYR A 153 -11.97 1.43 1.47
N ALA A 154 -12.32 1.69 0.21
CA ALA A 154 -12.04 2.96 -0.46
C ALA A 154 -13.32 3.47 -1.14
N ASP A 155 -13.53 4.79 -1.10
CA ASP A 155 -14.60 5.46 -1.82
C ASP A 155 -14.07 6.73 -2.53
N ALA A 156 -14.94 7.67 -2.90
CA ALA A 156 -14.54 8.87 -3.60
C ALA A 156 -13.67 9.83 -2.75
N THR A 157 -13.74 9.74 -1.43
CA THR A 157 -13.14 10.70 -0.49
C THR A 157 -12.25 10.07 0.57
N THR A 158 -12.46 8.79 0.88
CA THR A 158 -11.83 8.12 2.01
C THR A 158 -11.21 6.80 1.61
N LEU A 159 -9.97 6.55 2.06
CA LEU A 159 -9.31 5.26 2.08
C LEU A 159 -9.10 4.83 3.54
N ARG A 160 -9.72 3.72 3.94
CA ARG A 160 -9.62 3.18 5.29
C ARG A 160 -8.76 1.93 5.34
N ILE A 161 -7.66 2.01 6.06
CA ILE A 161 -6.74 0.88 6.30
C ILE A 161 -6.37 0.78 7.77
N GLN A 162 -5.88 -0.38 8.20
CA GLN A 162 -5.32 -0.55 9.54
C GLN A 162 -4.05 0.31 9.71
N GLY A 163 -3.98 1.07 10.79
CA GLY A 163 -2.81 1.90 11.09
C GLY A 163 -1.63 1.05 11.58
N LEU A 164 -0.46 1.25 10.96
CA LEU A 164 0.77 0.58 11.35
C LEU A 164 1.55 1.37 12.40
N TYR A 165 1.90 2.58 12.06
CA TYR A 165 2.76 3.45 12.86
C TYR A 165 1.93 4.37 13.76
N VAL A 166 0.95 5.01 13.16
CA VAL A 166 -0.01 5.88 13.84
C VAL A 166 -1.41 5.34 13.53
N ARG A 167 -2.32 5.45 14.48
CA ARG A 167 -3.68 4.95 14.33
C ARG A 167 -4.63 5.73 15.21
N ASP A 168 -5.88 5.76 14.85
CA ASP A 168 -6.96 6.27 15.69
C ASP A 168 -7.33 5.28 16.80
N ALA A 169 -8.24 5.66 17.68
CA ALA A 169 -8.61 4.87 18.86
C ALA A 169 -9.17 3.48 18.50
N ASP A 170 -9.74 3.33 17.30
CA ASP A 170 -10.29 2.08 16.78
C ASP A 170 -9.26 1.22 16.03
N GLY A 171 -7.99 1.67 15.95
CA GLY A 171 -6.91 0.95 15.29
C GLY A 171 -6.76 1.22 13.79
N TRP A 172 -7.61 2.05 13.21
CA TRP A 172 -7.67 2.36 11.79
C TRP A 172 -7.11 3.76 11.50
N ILE A 173 -6.82 3.99 10.21
CA ILE A 173 -6.54 5.30 9.63
C ILE A 173 -7.54 5.54 8.51
N ASN A 174 -8.08 6.75 8.45
CA ASN A 174 -8.89 7.23 7.34
C ASN A 174 -8.07 8.28 6.59
N PHE A 175 -7.48 7.88 5.47
CA PHE A 175 -6.83 8.81 4.56
C PHE A 175 -7.90 9.59 3.79
N GLU A 176 -7.67 10.86 3.57
CA GLU A 176 -8.49 11.73 2.74
C GLU A 176 -7.91 11.81 1.33
N ARG A 177 -8.79 11.89 0.32
CA ARG A 177 -8.36 11.97 -1.07
C ARG A 177 -7.82 13.36 -1.40
N GLY A 178 -6.69 13.40 -2.10
CA GLY A 178 -6.05 14.59 -2.63
C GLY A 178 -4.62 14.76 -2.13
N GLU A 179 -3.92 15.66 -2.77
CA GLU A 179 -2.60 16.12 -2.32
C GLU A 179 -2.75 17.06 -1.13
N ALA A 180 -1.82 17.01 -0.20
CA ALA A 180 -1.77 17.95 0.92
C ALA A 180 -0.32 18.18 1.36
N GLU A 181 -0.11 19.32 1.99
CA GLU A 181 1.15 19.63 2.67
C GLU A 181 0.95 19.48 4.17
N PRO A 182 1.96 18.97 4.90
CA PRO A 182 1.86 18.88 6.35
C PRO A 182 1.67 20.26 6.98
N SER A 183 0.78 20.37 7.95
CA SER A 183 0.50 21.63 8.66
C SER A 183 1.61 22.04 9.63
N PHE A 184 2.72 21.29 9.70
CA PHE A 184 3.83 21.48 10.64
C PHE A 184 5.22 21.29 10.01
#